data_5f14637f8890ac616b1e4c6eb2bf5c00
#
_entry.id   5f14637f8890ac616b1e4c6eb2bf5c00
#
_cell.length_a   1.000
_cell.length_b   1.000
_cell.length_c   1.000
_cell.angle_alpha   90.00
_cell.angle_beta   90.00
_cell.angle_gamma   90.00
#
_symmetry.space_group_name_H-M   'P 1'
#
loop_
_entity.id
_entity.type
_entity.pdbx_description
1 polymer ?
#
loop_
_entity_poly.entity_id
_entity_poly.type
_entity_poly.pdbx_seq_one_letter_code
_entity_poly.pdbx_strand_id
1 'polypeptide(L)'
;MLNIDLTYRETFSTTFKRLFEKVTVLNTARPLPNIAIKKIQDALLIEWTYNSNSIEGNTLSLRETQMVIQDGITVKGKSLREHFEAKNHEHAINYLMTLVSKDYILNSKDILSLHALVLRAIEDDFAGRLRNGGVRIAGANFLPPNANKVSQLLDELILFVNENPLKLNSLELAAIFHHRFVWIHPFFDGNGRTVRLAMNLLLMKQGFPPAIILKNDRKKYYEALNQANNGNYSKLILLICQSSERTLNIYLSTLPDSDSDYKLISNIAEEPDMPYGQEYLSLLARQGKIDAHKEGRNWFTSKKAIQDYINNRERKR
;
A
#
# COMPACT_ATOMS: atom_id res chain seq x y z
N MET A 1 -11.86 -11.76 20.15
CA MET A 1 -11.02 -10.56 20.18
C MET A 1 -9.76 -10.79 19.35
N LEU A 2 -9.35 -9.81 18.56
CA LEU A 2 -8.08 -9.86 17.83
C LEU A 2 -6.94 -9.76 18.85
N ASN A 3 -6.10 -10.77 18.95
CA ASN A 3 -4.86 -10.66 19.72
C ASN A 3 -3.84 -9.91 18.84
N ILE A 4 -3.71 -8.59 19.07
CA ILE A 4 -2.79 -7.72 18.34
C ILE A 4 -1.72 -7.27 19.31
N ASP A 5 -0.48 -7.63 19.03
CA ASP A 5 0.67 -7.13 19.77
C ASP A 5 0.95 -5.67 19.31
N LEU A 6 0.85 -4.73 20.24
CA LEU A 6 1.05 -3.30 20.02
C LEU A 6 2.45 -2.81 20.41
N THR A 7 3.37 -3.69 20.78
CA THR A 7 4.74 -3.34 21.20
C THR A 7 5.55 -2.61 20.12
N TYR A 8 5.20 -2.81 18.85
CA TYR A 8 5.82 -2.09 17.73
C TYR A 8 5.62 -0.56 17.78
N ARG A 9 4.63 -0.05 18.53
CA ARG A 9 4.32 1.40 18.57
C ARG A 9 5.49 2.24 19.04
N GLU A 10 6.24 1.78 20.04
CA GLU A 10 7.46 2.47 20.48
C GLU A 10 8.51 2.50 19.38
N THR A 11 8.72 1.36 18.72
CA THR A 11 9.71 1.23 17.63
C THR A 11 9.39 2.13 16.45
N PHE A 12 8.11 2.29 16.10
CA PHE A 12 7.68 3.07 14.93
C PHE A 12 7.17 4.47 15.27
N SER A 13 7.29 4.92 16.51
CA SER A 13 6.79 6.24 16.94
C SER A 13 7.31 7.39 16.07
N THR A 14 8.63 7.40 15.80
CA THR A 14 9.25 8.41 14.91
C THR A 14 8.82 8.28 13.47
N THR A 15 8.65 7.06 12.96
CA THR A 15 8.14 6.80 11.59
C THR A 15 6.71 7.31 11.44
N PHE A 16 5.82 7.00 12.38
CA PHE A 16 4.45 7.49 12.36
C PHE A 16 4.40 9.01 12.41
N LYS A 17 5.14 9.64 13.36
CA LYS A 17 5.21 11.09 13.49
C LYS A 17 5.61 11.73 12.16
N ARG A 18 6.69 11.28 11.53
CA ARG A 18 7.19 11.78 10.25
C ARG A 18 6.15 11.67 9.13
N LEU A 19 5.47 10.52 9.03
CA LEU A 19 4.45 10.29 8.01
C LEU A 19 3.25 11.21 8.19
N PHE A 20 2.76 11.41 9.42
CA PHE A 20 1.65 12.31 9.69
C PHE A 20 2.02 13.78 9.48
N GLU A 21 3.25 14.18 9.80
CA GLU A 21 3.77 15.51 9.45
C GLU A 21 3.77 15.74 7.93
N LYS A 22 4.26 14.76 7.15
CA LYS A 22 4.22 14.82 5.68
C LYS A 22 2.79 14.92 5.12
N VAL A 23 1.86 14.14 5.65
CA VAL A 23 0.43 14.22 5.26
C VAL A 23 -0.13 15.60 5.58
N THR A 24 0.23 16.18 6.72
CA THR A 24 -0.19 17.52 7.11
C THR A 24 0.32 18.56 6.12
N VAL A 25 1.62 18.50 5.77
CA VAL A 25 2.21 19.39 4.75
C VAL A 25 1.48 19.26 3.41
N LEU A 26 1.26 18.02 2.95
CA LEU A 26 0.55 17.77 1.70
C LEU A 26 -0.89 18.32 1.72
N ASN A 27 -1.62 18.14 2.82
CA ASN A 27 -3.00 18.62 2.97
C ASN A 27 -3.08 20.13 3.04
N THR A 28 -2.11 20.80 3.68
CA THR A 28 -2.04 22.27 3.74
C THR A 28 -1.75 22.87 2.36
N ALA A 29 -0.99 22.16 1.51
CA ALA A 29 -0.68 22.59 0.16
C ALA A 29 -1.84 22.41 -0.85
N ARG A 30 -2.94 21.76 -0.45
CA ARG A 30 -4.11 21.57 -1.32
C ARG A 30 -4.94 22.86 -1.45
N PRO A 31 -5.52 23.18 -2.66
CA PRO A 31 -5.45 22.40 -3.90
C PRO A 31 -4.08 22.50 -4.58
N LEU A 32 -3.55 21.33 -4.97
CA LEU A 32 -2.26 21.24 -5.63
C LEU A 32 -2.35 21.71 -7.10
N PRO A 33 -1.24 22.19 -7.73
CA PRO A 33 -1.25 22.67 -9.11
C PRO A 33 -1.71 21.57 -10.10
N ASN A 34 -2.82 21.83 -10.82
CA ASN A 34 -3.57 20.84 -11.59
C ASN A 34 -2.74 20.02 -12.59
N ILE A 35 -1.81 20.64 -13.32
CA ILE A 35 -1.08 19.96 -14.44
C ILE A 35 -0.05 18.98 -13.88
N ALA A 36 0.74 19.38 -12.88
CA ALA A 36 1.78 18.51 -12.30
C ALA A 36 1.15 17.32 -11.56
N ILE A 37 0.07 17.57 -10.83
CA ILE A 37 -0.66 16.54 -10.09
C ILE A 37 -1.31 15.52 -11.01
N LYS A 38 -1.92 15.95 -12.11
CA LYS A 38 -2.53 15.02 -13.06
C LYS A 38 -1.49 14.03 -13.61
N LYS A 39 -0.29 14.54 -13.99
CA LYS A 39 0.79 13.65 -14.45
C LYS A 39 1.23 12.63 -13.42
N ILE A 40 1.32 13.03 -12.14
CA ILE A 40 1.65 12.12 -11.04
C ILE A 40 0.54 11.10 -10.84
N GLN A 41 -0.71 11.53 -10.81
CA GLN A 41 -1.85 10.63 -10.65
C GLN A 41 -1.91 9.59 -11.77
N ASP A 42 -1.72 10.01 -13.03
CA ASP A 42 -1.68 9.13 -14.19
C ASP A 42 -0.51 8.12 -14.09
N ALA A 43 0.67 8.59 -13.70
CA ALA A 43 1.84 7.72 -13.52
C ALA A 43 1.63 6.72 -12.36
N LEU A 44 1.12 7.19 -11.22
CA LEU A 44 0.83 6.34 -10.06
C LEU A 44 -0.31 5.34 -10.33
N LEU A 45 -1.33 5.69 -11.12
CA LEU A 45 -2.38 4.77 -11.53
C LEU A 45 -1.79 3.59 -12.31
N ILE A 46 -0.91 3.86 -13.27
CA ILE A 46 -0.22 2.83 -14.06
C ILE A 46 0.66 1.97 -13.15
N GLU A 47 1.44 2.61 -12.28
CA GLU A 47 2.34 1.92 -11.36
C GLU A 47 1.59 1.07 -10.34
N TRP A 48 0.50 1.58 -9.79
CA TRP A 48 -0.36 0.85 -8.86
C TRP A 48 -0.97 -0.38 -9.54
N THR A 49 -1.53 -0.20 -10.74
CA THR A 49 -2.08 -1.29 -11.54
C THR A 49 -1.03 -2.35 -11.85
N TYR A 50 0.14 -1.94 -12.33
CA TYR A 50 1.25 -2.85 -12.62
C TYR A 50 1.68 -3.66 -11.41
N ASN A 51 1.97 -2.99 -10.29
CA ASN A 51 2.48 -3.66 -9.10
C ASN A 51 1.43 -4.59 -8.49
N SER A 52 0.19 -4.14 -8.37
CA SER A 52 -0.90 -4.91 -7.77
C SER A 52 -1.19 -6.20 -8.55
N ASN A 53 -1.23 -6.14 -9.88
CA ASN A 53 -1.45 -7.31 -10.73
C ASN A 53 -0.20 -8.22 -10.79
N SER A 54 1.00 -7.64 -10.83
CA SER A 54 2.25 -8.42 -10.86
C SER A 54 2.48 -9.21 -9.56
N ILE A 55 2.02 -8.73 -8.40
CA ILE A 55 2.04 -9.49 -7.15
C ILE A 55 1.22 -10.78 -7.30
N GLU A 56 0.12 -10.75 -8.03
CA GLU A 56 -0.75 -11.91 -8.28
C GLU A 56 -0.29 -12.78 -9.47
N GLY A 57 0.79 -12.39 -10.16
CA GLY A 57 1.38 -13.20 -11.22
C GLY A 57 1.15 -12.69 -12.64
N ASN A 58 0.48 -11.56 -12.84
CA ASN A 58 0.38 -10.91 -14.15
C ASN A 58 1.79 -10.59 -14.67
N THR A 59 2.04 -10.89 -15.94
CA THR A 59 3.37 -10.81 -16.55
C THR A 59 3.60 -9.57 -17.40
N LEU A 60 2.59 -8.69 -17.53
CA LEU A 60 2.77 -7.39 -18.18
C LEU A 60 3.90 -6.61 -17.50
N SER A 61 4.78 -5.99 -18.26
CA SER A 61 5.74 -5.00 -17.76
C SER A 61 5.05 -3.67 -17.47
N LEU A 62 5.72 -2.76 -16.77
CA LEU A 62 5.17 -1.43 -16.50
C LEU A 62 4.79 -0.68 -17.79
N ARG A 63 5.65 -0.75 -18.80
CA ARG A 63 5.40 -0.14 -20.11
C ARG A 63 4.22 -0.79 -20.84
N GLU A 64 4.13 -2.12 -20.82
CA GLU A 64 3.00 -2.84 -21.42
C GLU A 64 1.69 -2.53 -20.68
N THR A 65 1.72 -2.42 -19.35
CA THR A 65 0.55 -1.97 -18.56
C THR A 65 0.11 -0.57 -18.97
N GLN A 66 1.06 0.35 -19.20
CA GLN A 66 0.76 1.68 -19.70
C GLN A 66 0.08 1.63 -21.08
N MET A 67 0.63 0.86 -22.03
CA MET A 67 0.04 0.70 -23.37
C MET A 67 -1.39 0.15 -23.32
N VAL A 68 -1.64 -0.85 -22.46
CA VAL A 68 -2.98 -1.43 -22.28
C VAL A 68 -3.95 -0.40 -21.70
N ILE A 69 -3.52 0.38 -20.71
CA ILE A 69 -4.39 1.35 -20.01
C ILE A 69 -4.64 2.59 -20.88
N GLN A 70 -3.58 3.24 -21.34
CA GLN A 70 -3.67 4.55 -22.00
C GLN A 70 -4.02 4.43 -23.49
N ASP A 71 -3.41 3.47 -24.19
CA ASP A 71 -3.53 3.36 -25.63
C ASP A 71 -4.56 2.30 -26.07
N GLY A 72 -5.04 1.48 -25.14
CA GLY A 72 -5.99 0.38 -25.43
C GLY A 72 -5.38 -0.73 -26.32
N ILE A 73 -4.05 -0.82 -26.37
CA ILE A 73 -3.31 -1.74 -27.25
C ILE A 73 -3.21 -3.12 -26.60
N THR A 74 -3.41 -4.17 -27.41
CA THR A 74 -3.12 -5.55 -26.99
C THR A 74 -1.64 -5.86 -27.18
N VAL A 75 -1.03 -6.55 -26.22
CA VAL A 75 0.39 -6.90 -26.21
C VAL A 75 0.57 -8.34 -26.70
N LYS A 76 1.40 -8.53 -27.72
CA LYS A 76 1.70 -9.85 -28.28
C LYS A 76 2.32 -10.77 -27.23
N GLY A 77 1.82 -12.00 -27.13
CA GLY A 77 2.32 -13.02 -26.20
C GLY A 77 1.78 -12.90 -24.76
N LYS A 78 0.84 -11.99 -24.54
CA LYS A 78 0.11 -11.86 -23.27
C LYS A 78 -1.34 -12.35 -23.44
N SER A 79 -1.89 -12.96 -22.37
CA SER A 79 -3.25 -13.46 -22.40
C SER A 79 -4.28 -12.32 -22.35
N LEU A 80 -5.49 -12.55 -22.84
CA LEU A 80 -6.61 -11.61 -22.68
C LEU A 80 -6.93 -11.37 -21.19
N ARG A 81 -6.80 -12.40 -20.34
CA ARG A 81 -6.98 -12.27 -18.88
C ARG A 81 -6.06 -11.19 -18.32
N GLU A 82 -4.78 -11.18 -18.68
CA GLU A 82 -3.82 -10.18 -18.19
C GLU A 82 -4.19 -8.76 -18.62
N HIS A 83 -4.72 -8.59 -19.83
CA HIS A 83 -5.22 -7.30 -20.31
C HIS A 83 -6.45 -6.84 -19.52
N PHE A 84 -7.41 -7.75 -19.30
CA PHE A 84 -8.58 -7.45 -18.48
C PHE A 84 -8.19 -7.13 -17.05
N GLU A 85 -7.26 -7.84 -16.43
CA GLU A 85 -6.77 -7.53 -15.09
C GLU A 85 -6.24 -6.09 -14.99
N ALA A 86 -5.49 -5.61 -16.01
CA ALA A 86 -4.99 -4.24 -16.04
C ALA A 86 -6.12 -3.21 -16.19
N LYS A 87 -7.03 -3.39 -17.14
CA LYS A 87 -8.17 -2.48 -17.36
C LYS A 87 -9.15 -2.48 -16.19
N ASN A 88 -9.42 -3.64 -15.64
CA ASN A 88 -10.33 -3.79 -14.50
C ASN A 88 -9.77 -3.10 -13.25
N HIS A 89 -8.46 -3.21 -13.02
CA HIS A 89 -7.82 -2.55 -11.89
C HIS A 89 -7.86 -1.02 -12.04
N GLU A 90 -7.65 -0.50 -13.26
CA GLU A 90 -7.85 0.92 -13.57
C GLU A 90 -9.29 1.36 -13.26
N HIS A 91 -10.30 0.61 -13.74
CA HIS A 91 -11.71 0.92 -13.45
C HIS A 91 -12.01 0.88 -11.95
N ALA A 92 -11.44 -0.09 -11.23
CA ALA A 92 -11.60 -0.20 -9.79
C ALA A 92 -10.94 0.98 -9.03
N ILE A 93 -9.77 1.46 -9.48
CA ILE A 93 -9.15 2.68 -8.95
C ILE A 93 -10.06 3.89 -9.20
N ASN A 94 -10.57 4.06 -10.41
CA ASN A 94 -11.45 5.17 -10.76
C ASN A 94 -12.73 5.16 -9.90
N TYR A 95 -13.34 4.00 -9.70
CA TYR A 95 -14.47 3.85 -8.77
C TYR A 95 -14.09 4.19 -7.34
N LEU A 96 -12.96 3.68 -6.85
CA LEU A 96 -12.44 3.98 -5.52
C LEU A 96 -12.28 5.49 -5.33
N MET A 97 -11.74 6.21 -6.32
CA MET A 97 -11.56 7.66 -6.26
C MET A 97 -12.88 8.42 -6.06
N THR A 98 -14.00 7.89 -6.54
CA THR A 98 -15.34 8.49 -6.29
C THR A 98 -15.82 8.32 -4.85
N LEU A 99 -15.29 7.33 -4.13
CA LEU A 99 -15.61 7.06 -2.72
C LEU A 99 -14.76 7.85 -1.74
N VAL A 100 -13.60 8.38 -2.19
CA VAL A 100 -12.67 9.08 -1.29
C VAL A 100 -13.29 10.36 -0.77
N SER A 101 -13.69 10.35 0.48
CA SER A 101 -14.10 11.51 1.25
C SER A 101 -13.72 11.36 2.71
N LYS A 102 -13.59 12.46 3.45
CA LYS A 102 -13.24 12.43 4.87
C LYS A 102 -14.30 11.67 5.70
N ASP A 103 -15.56 11.81 5.31
CA ASP A 103 -16.71 11.23 6.01
C ASP A 103 -17.08 9.83 5.51
N TYR A 104 -16.26 9.25 4.60
CA TYR A 104 -16.53 7.92 4.07
C TYR A 104 -16.56 6.86 5.18
N ILE A 105 -17.59 6.02 5.17
CA ILE A 105 -17.77 4.88 6.07
C ILE A 105 -17.64 3.61 5.24
N LEU A 106 -16.67 2.75 5.60
CA LEU A 106 -16.46 1.47 4.90
C LEU A 106 -17.69 0.59 5.04
N ASN A 107 -18.12 -0.02 3.94
CA ASN A 107 -19.25 -0.93 3.92
C ASN A 107 -19.01 -2.13 2.99
N SER A 108 -19.79 -3.20 3.17
CA SER A 108 -19.66 -4.42 2.38
C SER A 108 -20.00 -4.21 0.91
N LYS A 109 -20.97 -3.35 0.59
CA LYS A 109 -21.38 -3.04 -0.79
C LYS A 109 -20.22 -2.51 -1.63
N ASP A 110 -19.44 -1.58 -1.09
CA ASP A 110 -18.29 -1.01 -1.82
C ASP A 110 -17.17 -2.05 -2.01
N ILE A 111 -16.94 -2.91 -1.03
CA ILE A 111 -16.00 -4.04 -1.16
C ILE A 111 -16.44 -4.99 -2.28
N LEU A 112 -17.73 -5.36 -2.31
CA LEU A 112 -18.27 -6.22 -3.35
C LEU A 112 -18.22 -5.54 -4.73
N SER A 113 -18.45 -4.23 -4.80
CA SER A 113 -18.36 -3.46 -6.05
C SER A 113 -16.91 -3.38 -6.56
N LEU A 114 -15.93 -3.14 -5.69
CA LEU A 114 -14.52 -3.19 -6.05
C LEU A 114 -14.12 -4.57 -6.57
N HIS A 115 -14.55 -5.64 -5.91
CA HIS A 115 -14.30 -7.00 -6.35
C HIS A 115 -14.98 -7.32 -7.68
N ALA A 116 -16.22 -6.88 -7.89
CA ALA A 116 -16.91 -7.04 -9.16
C ALA A 116 -16.14 -6.40 -10.31
N LEU A 117 -15.61 -5.20 -10.11
CA LEU A 117 -14.77 -4.54 -11.10
C LEU A 117 -13.47 -5.30 -11.36
N VAL A 118 -12.80 -5.80 -10.31
CA VAL A 118 -11.53 -6.56 -10.44
C VAL A 118 -11.69 -7.82 -11.28
N LEU A 119 -12.83 -8.53 -11.20
CA LEU A 119 -13.07 -9.79 -11.91
C LEU A 119 -13.95 -9.66 -13.16
N ARG A 120 -14.39 -8.47 -13.53
CA ARG A 120 -15.24 -8.24 -14.71
C ARG A 120 -14.62 -8.84 -15.96
N ALA A 121 -15.40 -9.59 -16.75
CA ALA A 121 -14.98 -10.29 -17.96
C ALA A 121 -13.82 -11.29 -17.76
N ILE A 122 -13.49 -11.65 -16.50
CA ILE A 122 -12.52 -12.68 -16.14
C ILE A 122 -13.26 -13.89 -15.54
N GLU A 123 -14.07 -13.65 -14.52
CA GLU A 123 -14.89 -14.66 -13.83
C GLU A 123 -16.20 -14.00 -13.34
N ASP A 124 -17.05 -13.64 -14.29
CA ASP A 124 -18.29 -12.88 -14.03
C ASP A 124 -19.25 -13.59 -13.07
N ASP A 125 -19.25 -14.93 -13.03
CA ASP A 125 -20.09 -15.70 -12.11
C ASP A 125 -19.73 -15.48 -10.64
N PHE A 126 -18.48 -15.16 -10.34
CA PHE A 126 -17.97 -14.92 -8.99
C PHE A 126 -17.73 -13.44 -8.68
N ALA A 127 -17.80 -12.57 -9.71
CA ALA A 127 -17.55 -11.15 -9.56
C ALA A 127 -18.55 -10.49 -8.59
N GLY A 128 -18.02 -9.86 -7.52
CA GLY A 128 -18.83 -9.20 -6.49
C GLY A 128 -19.61 -10.13 -5.59
N ARG A 129 -19.30 -11.42 -5.54
CA ARG A 129 -20.01 -12.41 -4.73
C ARG A 129 -19.08 -13.07 -3.74
N LEU A 130 -19.50 -13.17 -2.47
CA LEU A 130 -18.79 -13.93 -1.45
C LEU A 130 -18.75 -15.41 -1.84
N ARG A 131 -17.64 -16.07 -1.54
CA ARG A 131 -17.50 -17.50 -1.76
C ARG A 131 -18.50 -18.31 -0.93
N ASN A 132 -19.02 -19.35 -1.53
CA ASN A 132 -19.91 -20.33 -0.91
C ASN A 132 -19.24 -21.71 -0.73
N GLY A 133 -17.93 -21.81 -1.02
CA GLY A 133 -17.13 -23.03 -0.92
C GLY A 133 -15.80 -22.80 -0.20
N GLY A 134 -15.10 -23.90 0.07
CA GLY A 134 -13.76 -23.87 0.66
C GLY A 134 -12.71 -23.38 -0.34
N VAL A 135 -11.68 -22.70 0.16
CA VAL A 135 -10.52 -22.23 -0.62
C VAL A 135 -9.23 -22.56 0.10
N ARG A 136 -8.13 -22.61 -0.65
CA ARG A 136 -6.77 -22.69 -0.10
C ARG A 136 -5.97 -21.51 -0.63
N ILE A 137 -5.22 -20.87 0.27
CA ILE A 137 -4.32 -19.77 -0.10
C ILE A 137 -2.93 -20.38 -0.37
N ALA A 138 -2.41 -20.20 -1.57
CA ALA A 138 -1.09 -20.69 -1.93
C ALA A 138 -0.02 -20.06 -1.02
N GLY A 139 0.81 -20.90 -0.39
CA GLY A 139 1.88 -20.46 0.53
C GLY A 139 1.43 -20.02 1.93
N ALA A 140 0.15 -20.12 2.27
CA ALA A 140 -0.33 -19.89 3.63
C ALA A 140 -0.25 -21.16 4.49
N ASN A 141 0.10 -20.99 5.77
CA ASN A 141 0.20 -22.07 6.75
C ASN A 141 -1.12 -22.29 7.54
N PHE A 142 -2.23 -21.77 7.04
CA PHE A 142 -3.54 -21.89 7.67
C PHE A 142 -4.62 -22.15 6.61
N LEU A 143 -5.77 -22.63 7.06
CA LEU A 143 -6.98 -22.73 6.23
C LEU A 143 -7.87 -21.52 6.51
N PRO A 144 -8.36 -20.85 5.44
CA PRO A 144 -9.35 -19.79 5.60
C PRO A 144 -10.62 -20.30 6.30
N PRO A 145 -11.37 -19.41 6.95
CA PRO A 145 -12.62 -19.76 7.62
C PRO A 145 -13.62 -20.50 6.70
N ASN A 146 -14.52 -21.28 7.28
CA ASN A 146 -15.59 -21.91 6.52
C ASN A 146 -16.44 -20.85 5.80
N ALA A 147 -16.91 -21.18 4.59
CA ALA A 147 -17.66 -20.27 3.73
C ALA A 147 -18.90 -19.67 4.42
N ASN A 148 -19.61 -20.44 5.23
CA ASN A 148 -20.81 -19.97 5.94
C ASN A 148 -20.53 -18.88 7.01
N LYS A 149 -19.26 -18.68 7.40
CA LYS A 149 -18.85 -17.62 8.35
C LYS A 149 -18.32 -16.36 7.64
N VAL A 150 -18.12 -16.41 6.34
CA VAL A 150 -17.41 -15.35 5.60
C VAL A 150 -18.17 -14.03 5.67
N SER A 151 -19.47 -14.01 5.44
CA SER A 151 -20.29 -12.79 5.52
C SER A 151 -20.18 -12.14 6.90
N GLN A 152 -20.43 -12.91 7.96
CA GLN A 152 -20.35 -12.43 9.33
C GLN A 152 -18.96 -11.86 9.65
N LEU A 153 -17.90 -12.61 9.31
CA LEU A 153 -16.52 -12.16 9.59
C LEU A 153 -16.13 -10.90 8.82
N LEU A 154 -16.65 -10.73 7.60
CA LEU A 154 -16.44 -9.51 6.83
C LEU A 154 -17.16 -8.32 7.46
N ASP A 155 -18.41 -8.50 7.88
CA ASP A 155 -19.19 -7.45 8.56
C ASP A 155 -18.56 -7.07 9.91
N GLU A 156 -18.08 -8.04 10.70
CA GLU A 156 -17.33 -7.79 11.94
C GLU A 156 -16.02 -7.01 11.67
N LEU A 157 -15.31 -7.33 10.58
CA LEU A 157 -14.10 -6.60 10.17
C LEU A 157 -14.41 -5.16 9.78
N ILE A 158 -15.48 -4.94 9.03
CA ILE A 158 -15.94 -3.61 8.62
C ILE A 158 -16.32 -2.78 9.85
N LEU A 159 -17.07 -3.37 10.76
CA LEU A 159 -17.46 -2.73 12.03
C LEU A 159 -16.22 -2.35 12.85
N PHE A 160 -15.28 -3.27 13.02
CA PHE A 160 -14.01 -3.01 13.71
C PHE A 160 -13.25 -1.81 13.10
N VAL A 161 -13.20 -1.72 11.76
CA VAL A 161 -12.52 -0.61 11.09
C VAL A 161 -13.23 0.72 11.32
N ASN A 162 -14.55 0.73 11.25
CA ASN A 162 -15.34 1.95 11.41
C ASN A 162 -15.34 2.47 12.85
N GLU A 163 -15.43 1.57 13.83
CA GLU A 163 -15.44 1.91 15.26
C GLU A 163 -14.03 2.16 15.82
N ASN A 164 -13.02 1.49 15.26
CA ASN A 164 -11.63 1.57 15.70
C ASN A 164 -11.46 1.48 17.24
N PRO A 165 -11.93 0.42 17.88
CA PRO A 165 -11.99 0.33 19.35
C PRO A 165 -10.61 0.33 20.02
N LEU A 166 -9.55 0.01 19.27
CA LEU A 166 -8.17 0.02 19.76
C LEU A 166 -7.47 1.37 19.55
N LYS A 167 -8.17 2.38 19.03
CA LYS A 167 -7.61 3.71 18.72
C LYS A 167 -6.32 3.60 17.91
N LEU A 168 -6.35 2.78 16.87
CA LEU A 168 -5.25 2.61 15.94
C LEU A 168 -5.13 3.84 15.06
N ASN A 169 -3.88 4.24 14.72
CA ASN A 169 -3.71 5.23 13.67
C ASN A 169 -4.07 4.64 12.30
N SER A 170 -4.20 5.48 11.28
CA SER A 170 -4.67 5.06 9.95
C SER A 170 -3.78 4.02 9.28
N LEU A 171 -2.45 4.06 9.50
CA LEU A 171 -1.50 3.09 8.96
C LEU A 171 -1.62 1.72 9.65
N GLU A 172 -1.78 1.73 10.98
CA GLU A 172 -2.03 0.52 11.77
C GLU A 172 -3.37 -0.12 11.36
N LEU A 173 -4.43 0.69 11.29
CA LEU A 173 -5.78 0.23 10.95
C LEU A 173 -5.82 -0.36 9.54
N ALA A 174 -5.17 0.29 8.58
CA ALA A 174 -5.05 -0.19 7.21
C ALA A 174 -4.30 -1.54 7.14
N ALA A 175 -3.22 -1.71 7.90
CA ALA A 175 -2.46 -2.95 7.95
C ALA A 175 -3.26 -4.11 8.57
N ILE A 176 -3.96 -3.85 9.66
CA ILE A 176 -4.77 -4.85 10.35
C ILE A 176 -5.97 -5.25 9.48
N PHE A 177 -6.66 -4.27 8.90
CA PHE A 177 -7.73 -4.53 7.94
C PHE A 177 -7.24 -5.40 6.78
N HIS A 178 -6.11 -5.02 6.17
CA HIS A 178 -5.53 -5.74 5.05
C HIS A 178 -5.28 -7.21 5.39
N HIS A 179 -4.58 -7.47 6.50
CA HIS A 179 -4.28 -8.85 6.92
C HIS A 179 -5.55 -9.64 7.23
N ARG A 180 -6.48 -9.06 8.00
CA ARG A 180 -7.71 -9.75 8.40
C ARG A 180 -8.59 -10.08 7.19
N PHE A 181 -8.65 -9.20 6.22
CA PHE A 181 -9.35 -9.46 4.96
C PHE A 181 -8.70 -10.64 4.20
N VAL A 182 -7.37 -10.65 4.08
CA VAL A 182 -6.64 -11.76 3.44
C VAL A 182 -6.87 -13.06 4.21
N TRP A 183 -6.91 -13.01 5.54
CA TRP A 183 -7.18 -14.18 6.38
C TRP A 183 -8.62 -14.71 6.22
N ILE A 184 -9.63 -13.83 6.15
CA ILE A 184 -11.03 -14.21 5.87
C ILE A 184 -11.12 -14.81 4.47
N HIS A 185 -10.40 -14.26 3.51
CA HIS A 185 -10.39 -14.65 2.11
C HIS A 185 -11.79 -14.74 1.53
N PRO A 186 -12.53 -13.60 1.49
CA PRO A 186 -13.97 -13.62 1.24
C PRO A 186 -14.38 -14.10 -0.16
N PHE A 187 -13.47 -14.18 -1.11
CA PHE A 187 -13.74 -14.49 -2.51
C PHE A 187 -12.98 -15.73 -3.00
N PHE A 188 -13.38 -16.30 -4.12
CA PHE A 188 -12.65 -17.40 -4.77
C PHE A 188 -11.35 -16.93 -5.41
N ASP A 189 -11.35 -15.75 -6.07
CA ASP A 189 -10.18 -15.07 -6.65
C ASP A 189 -10.27 -13.56 -6.37
N GLY A 190 -9.25 -12.77 -6.74
CA GLY A 190 -9.25 -11.31 -6.63
C GLY A 190 -9.07 -10.74 -5.22
N ASN A 191 -8.94 -11.57 -4.19
CA ASN A 191 -8.81 -11.11 -2.79
C ASN A 191 -7.66 -10.12 -2.58
N GLY A 192 -6.47 -10.43 -3.10
CA GLY A 192 -5.30 -9.57 -2.94
C GLY A 192 -5.46 -8.22 -3.63
N ARG A 193 -5.98 -8.17 -4.84
CA ARG A 193 -6.24 -6.93 -5.59
C ARG A 193 -7.29 -6.08 -4.88
N THR A 194 -8.40 -6.69 -4.48
CA THR A 194 -9.50 -6.01 -3.78
C THR A 194 -9.05 -5.42 -2.45
N VAL A 195 -8.32 -6.17 -1.63
CA VAL A 195 -7.88 -5.65 -0.32
C VAL A 195 -6.86 -4.53 -0.45
N ARG A 196 -5.96 -4.57 -1.44
CA ARG A 196 -5.02 -3.46 -1.67
C ARG A 196 -5.73 -2.20 -2.12
N LEU A 197 -6.83 -2.31 -2.88
CA LEU A 197 -7.72 -1.19 -3.21
C LEU A 197 -8.43 -0.67 -1.95
N ALA A 198 -9.12 -1.52 -1.20
CA ALA A 198 -9.89 -1.12 -0.02
C ALA A 198 -8.99 -0.55 1.10
N MET A 199 -7.78 -1.11 1.30
CA MET A 199 -6.77 -0.55 2.19
C MET A 199 -6.40 0.90 1.79
N ASN A 200 -6.22 1.14 0.51
CA ASN A 200 -5.90 2.47 0.01
C ASN A 200 -7.07 3.44 0.18
N LEU A 201 -8.31 3.00 0.04
CA LEU A 201 -9.47 3.82 0.36
C LEU A 201 -9.44 4.31 1.82
N LEU A 202 -9.08 3.43 2.78
CA LEU A 202 -8.92 3.79 4.19
C LEU A 202 -7.79 4.81 4.42
N LEU A 203 -6.68 4.70 3.72
CA LEU A 203 -5.57 5.64 3.82
C LEU A 203 -5.91 6.98 3.17
N MET A 204 -6.51 6.96 1.98
CA MET A 204 -6.82 8.16 1.21
C MET A 204 -7.89 9.03 1.87
N LYS A 205 -8.88 8.44 2.56
CA LYS A 205 -9.83 9.23 3.38
C LYS A 205 -9.15 10.01 4.50
N GLN A 206 -7.95 9.59 4.92
CA GLN A 206 -7.13 10.29 5.92
C GLN A 206 -6.10 11.24 5.29
N GLY A 207 -6.20 11.47 3.98
CA GLY A 207 -5.36 12.40 3.24
C GLY A 207 -4.04 11.83 2.72
N PHE A 208 -3.74 10.56 2.99
CA PHE A 208 -2.59 9.89 2.38
C PHE A 208 -2.80 9.73 0.87
N PRO A 209 -1.76 9.82 0.05
CA PRO A 209 -1.80 9.28 -1.30
C PRO A 209 -1.78 7.74 -1.25
N PRO A 210 -2.05 7.04 -2.38
CA PRO A 210 -2.12 5.58 -2.37
C PRO A 210 -0.79 4.94 -1.97
N ALA A 211 -0.82 4.00 -1.03
CA ALA A 211 0.31 3.16 -0.67
C ALA A 211 0.46 2.02 -1.69
N ILE A 212 1.49 2.09 -2.53
CA ILE A 212 1.74 1.10 -3.59
C ILE A 212 2.78 0.10 -3.09
N ILE A 213 2.36 -1.13 -2.82
CA ILE A 213 3.26 -2.24 -2.51
C ILE A 213 3.94 -2.67 -3.81
N LEU A 214 5.28 -2.56 -3.87
CA LEU A 214 6.04 -2.86 -5.07
C LEU A 214 6.13 -4.38 -5.32
N LYS A 215 6.06 -4.80 -6.58
CA LYS A 215 6.33 -6.18 -7.02
C LYS A 215 7.65 -6.74 -6.46
N ASN A 216 8.68 -5.90 -6.40
CA ASN A 216 9.99 -6.27 -5.89
C ASN A 216 9.98 -6.61 -4.38
N ASP A 217 8.97 -6.16 -3.65
CA ASP A 217 8.77 -6.48 -2.23
C ASP A 217 7.77 -7.63 -2.00
N ARG A 218 7.35 -8.35 -3.08
CA ARG A 218 6.40 -9.47 -3.01
C ARG A 218 6.76 -10.49 -1.93
N LYS A 219 8.02 -10.90 -1.86
CA LYS A 219 8.49 -11.87 -0.83
C LYS A 219 8.31 -11.32 0.58
N LYS A 220 8.73 -10.08 0.82
CA LYS A 220 8.57 -9.40 2.12
C LYS A 220 7.10 -9.24 2.50
N TYR A 221 6.24 -8.93 1.53
CA TYR A 221 4.82 -8.78 1.72
C TYR A 221 4.18 -10.08 2.22
N TYR A 222 4.46 -11.23 1.58
CA TYR A 222 3.92 -12.51 2.04
C TYR A 222 4.53 -12.96 3.38
N GLU A 223 5.82 -12.68 3.63
CA GLU A 223 6.44 -12.92 4.94
C GLU A 223 5.77 -12.10 6.04
N ALA A 224 5.44 -10.84 5.76
CA ALA A 224 4.75 -9.95 6.69
C ALA A 224 3.32 -10.43 7.00
N LEU A 225 2.57 -10.89 5.99
CA LEU A 225 1.24 -11.50 6.18
C LEU A 225 1.32 -12.78 7.03
N ASN A 226 2.30 -13.64 6.77
CA ASN A 226 2.49 -14.87 7.55
C ASN A 226 2.84 -14.57 9.03
N GLN A 227 3.61 -13.52 9.32
CA GLN A 227 3.88 -13.12 10.70
C GLN A 227 2.63 -12.54 11.39
N ALA A 228 1.81 -11.79 10.66
CA ALA A 228 0.58 -11.24 11.17
C ALA A 228 -0.46 -12.33 11.54
N ASN A 229 -0.38 -13.54 10.95
CA ASN A 229 -1.19 -14.69 11.37
C ASN A 229 -0.95 -15.08 12.84
N ASN A 230 0.25 -14.80 13.37
CA ASN A 230 0.63 -15.04 14.76
C ASN A 230 0.47 -13.79 15.66
N GLY A 231 -0.24 -12.77 15.18
CA GLY A 231 -0.47 -11.51 15.91
C GLY A 231 0.64 -10.47 15.77
N ASN A 232 1.76 -10.79 15.11
CA ASN A 232 2.86 -9.83 14.88
C ASN A 232 2.66 -9.05 13.58
N TYR A 233 2.13 -7.84 13.70
CA TYR A 233 1.87 -6.93 12.57
C TYR A 233 3.05 -6.02 12.22
N SER A 234 4.15 -6.03 12.96
CA SER A 234 5.27 -5.07 12.82
C SER A 234 5.77 -4.96 11.39
N LYS A 235 6.03 -6.08 10.71
CA LYS A 235 6.55 -6.06 9.33
C LYS A 235 5.52 -5.57 8.32
N LEU A 236 4.24 -5.89 8.52
CA LEU A 236 3.19 -5.43 7.59
C LEU A 236 2.95 -3.93 7.75
N ILE A 237 2.91 -3.43 8.99
CA ILE A 237 2.79 -2.00 9.27
C ILE A 237 3.98 -1.24 8.68
N LEU A 238 5.21 -1.73 8.91
CA LEU A 238 6.41 -1.11 8.34
C LEU A 238 6.37 -1.07 6.80
N LEU A 239 5.93 -2.15 6.16
CA LEU A 239 5.79 -2.20 4.70
C LEU A 239 4.79 -1.16 4.18
N ILE A 240 3.65 -1.02 4.86
CA ILE A 240 2.63 -0.02 4.49
C ILE A 240 3.15 1.40 4.76
N CYS A 241 3.85 1.64 5.87
CA CYS A 241 4.51 2.92 6.15
C CYS A 241 5.49 3.30 5.03
N GLN A 242 6.36 2.38 4.63
CA GLN A 242 7.34 2.61 3.56
C GLN A 242 6.67 2.84 2.20
N SER A 243 5.60 2.11 1.90
CA SER A 243 4.81 2.30 0.68
C SER A 243 4.11 3.66 0.65
N SER A 244 3.55 4.10 1.80
CA SER A 244 2.93 5.42 1.96
C SER A 244 3.96 6.54 1.91
N GLU A 245 5.13 6.37 2.54
CA GLU A 245 6.20 7.36 2.54
C GLU A 245 6.73 7.62 1.14
N ARG A 246 6.87 6.55 0.34
CA ARG A 246 7.30 6.67 -1.06
C ARG A 246 6.38 7.56 -1.87
N THR A 247 5.10 7.34 -1.84
CA THR A 247 4.13 8.15 -2.60
C THR A 247 3.98 9.55 -2.02
N LEU A 248 4.07 9.72 -0.70
CA LEU A 248 4.15 11.04 -0.08
C LEU A 248 5.35 11.83 -0.61
N ASN A 249 6.54 11.21 -0.67
CA ASN A 249 7.74 11.87 -1.19
C ASN A 249 7.58 12.28 -2.65
N ILE A 250 6.94 11.46 -3.48
CA ILE A 250 6.64 11.80 -4.88
C ILE A 250 5.72 13.03 -4.96
N TYR A 251 4.67 13.10 -4.14
CA TYR A 251 3.79 14.28 -4.13
C TYR A 251 4.49 15.52 -3.58
N LEU A 252 5.20 15.38 -2.47
CA LEU A 252 5.90 16.49 -1.82
C LEU A 252 7.01 17.08 -2.69
N SER A 253 7.70 16.27 -3.50
CA SER A 253 8.75 16.74 -4.41
C SER A 253 8.24 17.71 -5.49
N THR A 254 6.92 17.81 -5.69
CA THR A 254 6.32 18.75 -6.63
C THR A 254 5.94 20.09 -6.03
N LEU A 255 6.07 20.24 -4.71
CA LEU A 255 5.80 21.51 -4.04
C LEU A 255 6.97 22.48 -4.27
N PRO A 256 6.68 23.80 -4.45
CA PRO A 256 7.70 24.79 -4.79
C PRO A 256 8.88 24.88 -3.81
N ASP A 257 8.62 24.64 -2.53
CA ASP A 257 9.62 24.74 -1.46
C ASP A 257 10.09 23.35 -0.96
N SER A 258 10.03 22.34 -1.84
CA SER A 258 10.43 21.00 -1.43
C SER A 258 11.94 20.88 -1.29
N ASP A 259 12.43 20.74 -0.07
CA ASP A 259 13.82 20.38 0.31
C ASP A 259 14.20 18.92 -0.07
N SER A 260 13.55 18.35 -1.06
CA SER A 260 13.60 16.93 -1.36
C SER A 260 14.66 16.57 -2.39
N ASP A 261 15.94 16.84 -2.04
CA ASP A 261 17.08 16.30 -2.82
C ASP A 261 17.34 14.83 -2.44
N TYR A 262 16.40 13.95 -2.85
CA TYR A 262 16.58 12.52 -2.65
C TYR A 262 17.57 11.97 -3.67
N LYS A 263 18.60 11.30 -3.18
CA LYS A 263 19.66 10.65 -3.97
C LYS A 263 19.76 9.18 -3.59
N LEU A 264 20.38 8.38 -4.45
CA LEU A 264 20.77 7.01 -4.12
C LEU A 264 21.58 7.00 -2.81
N ILE A 265 21.27 6.06 -1.93
CA ILE A 265 22.01 5.91 -0.67
C ILE A 265 23.50 5.70 -0.91
N SER A 266 23.90 4.99 -1.98
CA SER A 266 25.30 4.85 -2.36
C SER A 266 25.99 6.19 -2.59
N ASN A 267 25.32 7.10 -3.33
CA ASN A 267 25.89 8.40 -3.69
C ASN A 267 26.00 9.32 -2.45
N ILE A 268 24.99 9.29 -1.59
CA ILE A 268 25.03 10.08 -0.33
C ILE A 268 26.13 9.56 0.61
N ALA A 269 26.33 8.25 0.69
CA ALA A 269 27.33 7.63 1.55
C ALA A 269 28.77 7.98 1.16
N GLU A 270 29.00 8.35 -0.11
CA GLU A 270 30.32 8.77 -0.63
C GLU A 270 30.60 10.27 -0.41
N GLU A 271 29.64 11.05 0.08
CA GLU A 271 29.86 12.48 0.31
C GLU A 271 30.81 12.73 1.50
N PRO A 272 31.73 13.71 1.43
CA PRO A 272 32.84 13.89 2.39
C PRO A 272 32.41 14.03 3.86
N ASP A 273 31.24 14.64 4.09
CA ASP A 273 30.74 14.94 5.46
C ASP A 273 29.73 13.89 5.97
N MET A 274 29.64 12.75 5.32
CA MET A 274 28.67 11.72 5.68
C MET A 274 29.23 10.82 6.79
N PRO A 275 28.63 10.80 8.01
CA PRO A 275 29.14 10.02 9.13
C PRO A 275 28.85 8.52 9.04
N TYR A 276 28.05 8.10 8.05
CA TYR A 276 27.58 6.73 7.93
C TYR A 276 27.81 6.16 6.54
N GLY A 277 28.35 4.94 6.46
CA GLY A 277 28.51 4.21 5.21
C GLY A 277 27.18 3.67 4.66
N GLN A 278 27.21 3.27 3.37
CA GLN A 278 26.05 2.79 2.60
C GLN A 278 25.27 1.66 3.29
N GLU A 279 25.96 0.69 3.89
CA GLU A 279 25.31 -0.46 4.55
C GLU A 279 24.47 -0.04 5.74
N TYR A 280 25.00 0.87 6.57
CA TYR A 280 24.28 1.38 7.74
C TYR A 280 23.10 2.25 7.34
N LEU A 281 23.26 3.15 6.38
CA LEU A 281 22.15 3.95 5.83
C LEU A 281 21.06 3.06 5.21
N SER A 282 21.45 2.02 4.48
CA SER A 282 20.52 1.05 3.92
C SER A 282 19.80 0.24 5.02
N LEU A 283 20.45 -0.04 6.14
CA LEU A 283 19.82 -0.68 7.29
C LEU A 283 18.78 0.25 7.93
N LEU A 284 19.12 1.52 8.14
CA LEU A 284 18.20 2.52 8.69
C LEU A 284 16.96 2.71 7.79
N ALA A 285 17.16 2.78 6.47
CA ALA A 285 16.07 2.85 5.51
C ALA A 285 15.16 1.61 5.57
N ARG A 286 15.74 0.41 5.60
CA ARG A 286 14.97 -0.84 5.74
C ARG A 286 14.19 -0.93 7.04
N GLN A 287 14.68 -0.32 8.10
CA GLN A 287 14.02 -0.27 9.42
C GLN A 287 13.02 0.90 9.55
N GLY A 288 12.89 1.76 8.53
CA GLY A 288 12.05 2.96 8.56
C GLY A 288 12.55 4.06 9.50
N LYS A 289 13.81 3.98 9.98
CA LYS A 289 14.38 4.92 10.94
C LYS A 289 14.76 6.27 10.33
N ILE A 290 15.03 6.30 9.05
CA ILE A 290 15.26 7.52 8.28
C ILE A 290 14.17 7.69 7.25
N ASP A 291 13.94 8.92 6.81
CA ASP A 291 13.13 9.22 5.64
C ASP A 291 13.82 8.67 4.39
N ALA A 292 13.25 7.64 3.83
CA ALA A 292 13.80 6.98 2.65
C ALA A 292 12.69 6.26 1.88
N HIS A 293 12.84 6.17 0.58
CA HIS A 293 11.92 5.42 -0.24
C HIS A 293 12.65 4.56 -1.29
N LYS A 294 11.91 3.62 -1.86
CA LYS A 294 12.43 2.76 -2.91
C LYS A 294 11.97 3.21 -4.29
N GLU A 295 12.89 3.16 -5.25
CA GLU A 295 12.59 3.13 -6.67
C GLU A 295 13.16 1.84 -7.27
N GLY A 296 12.27 0.95 -7.69
CA GLY A 296 12.65 -0.39 -8.08
C GLY A 296 13.32 -1.18 -6.94
N ARG A 297 14.62 -1.43 -7.04
CA ARG A 297 15.42 -2.14 -6.02
C ARG A 297 16.26 -1.20 -5.15
N ASN A 298 16.40 0.05 -5.53
CA ASN A 298 17.30 1.01 -4.92
C ASN A 298 16.61 1.85 -3.85
N TRP A 299 17.35 2.18 -2.80
CA TRP A 299 16.91 3.09 -1.75
C TRP A 299 17.43 4.51 -2.02
N PHE A 300 16.55 5.49 -1.84
CA PHE A 300 16.80 6.91 -1.92
C PHE A 300 16.55 7.56 -0.57
N THR A 301 17.39 8.49 -0.19
CA THR A 301 17.25 9.33 1.01
C THR A 301 17.82 10.72 0.74
N SER A 302 17.75 11.63 1.72
CA SER A 302 18.33 12.97 1.65
C SER A 302 19.31 13.22 2.79
N LYS A 303 20.21 14.19 2.62
CA LYS A 303 21.10 14.65 3.72
C LYS A 303 20.29 15.10 4.93
N LYS A 304 19.21 15.82 4.70
CA LYS A 304 18.30 16.28 5.76
C LYS A 304 17.74 15.11 6.57
N ALA A 305 17.29 14.03 5.90
CA ALA A 305 16.79 12.84 6.57
C ALA A 305 17.82 12.19 7.50
N ILE A 306 19.08 12.20 7.10
CA ILE A 306 20.19 11.66 7.89
C ILE A 306 20.49 12.60 9.07
N GLN A 307 20.53 13.90 8.84
CA GLN A 307 20.76 14.90 9.90
C GLN A 307 19.64 14.86 10.95
N ASP A 308 18.38 14.73 10.52
CA ASP A 308 17.24 14.60 11.42
C ASP A 308 17.35 13.32 12.29
N TYR A 309 17.84 12.23 11.71
CA TYR A 309 18.10 11.00 12.47
C TYR A 309 19.19 11.20 13.52
N ILE A 310 20.29 11.87 13.18
CA ILE A 310 21.40 12.19 14.11
C ILE A 310 20.87 13.03 15.27
N ASN A 311 20.20 14.13 14.98
CA ASN A 311 19.65 15.06 15.97
C ASN A 311 18.65 14.38 16.91
N ASN A 312 17.81 13.47 16.40
CA ASN A 312 16.84 12.72 17.19
C ASN A 312 17.51 11.65 18.09
N ARG A 313 18.68 11.12 17.69
CA ARG A 313 19.43 10.15 18.47
C ARG A 313 20.17 10.83 19.63
N GLU A 314 20.71 12.01 19.43
CA GLU A 314 21.42 12.79 20.47
C GLU A 314 20.47 13.25 21.59
N ARG A 315 19.22 13.62 21.23
CA ARG A 315 18.19 14.01 22.21
C ARG A 315 17.71 12.87 23.10
N LYS A 316 17.96 11.61 22.74
CA LYS A 316 17.56 10.42 23.51
C LYS A 316 18.69 9.89 24.42
N ARG A 317 19.87 10.47 24.36
CA ARG A 317 20.99 10.20 25.25
C ARG A 317 21.03 11.23 26.37
#